data_dea3af2915dd5cf2b90fcd80cb80f855
#
_entry.id   dea3af2915dd5cf2b90fcd80cb80f855
#
_cell.length_a   1.000
_cell.length_b   1.000
_cell.length_c   1.000
_cell.angle_alpha   90.00
_cell.angle_beta   90.00
_cell.angle_gamma   90.00
#
_symmetry.space_group_name_H-M   'P 1'
#
loop_
_entity.id
_entity.type
_entity.pdbx_description
1 polymer ?
#
loop_
_entity_poly.entity_id
_entity_poly.type
_entity_poly.pdbx_seq_one_letter_code
_entity_poly.pdbx_strand_id
1 'polypeptide(L)'
;MSIYTFRIATVIQRGLLAMVAAMLVLPAIAAGEDALPGTALHLRIDAAIGPATADYILDGLETAVAEGYPVVVLEMDTPGGLDSSMRDIIKGILASPVPVITYVSPAGSRAASAGTYMLYASHI
;
A
#
# COMPACT_ATOMS: atom_id res chain seq x y z
N MET A 1 -63.02 -6.67 -28.36
CA MET A 1 -62.39 -7.08 -27.08
C MET A 1 -60.90 -7.42 -27.23
N SER A 2 -60.20 -6.86 -28.23
CA SER A 2 -58.78 -7.24 -28.54
C SER A 2 -57.77 -6.12 -28.39
N ILE A 3 -58.16 -4.86 -28.25
CA ILE A 3 -57.24 -3.70 -28.23
C ILE A 3 -56.70 -3.39 -26.82
N TYR A 4 -57.49 -3.69 -25.81
CA TYR A 4 -57.08 -3.44 -24.40
C TYR A 4 -56.01 -4.42 -23.89
N THR A 5 -56.09 -5.67 -24.29
CA THR A 5 -55.10 -6.71 -23.90
C THR A 5 -53.73 -6.44 -24.49
N PHE A 6 -53.63 -5.89 -25.70
CA PHE A 6 -52.36 -5.59 -26.34
C PHE A 6 -51.63 -4.39 -25.68
N ARG A 7 -52.38 -3.39 -25.21
CA ARG A 7 -51.81 -2.20 -24.55
C ARG A 7 -51.26 -2.51 -23.14
N ILE A 8 -51.93 -3.39 -22.40
CA ILE A 8 -51.52 -3.79 -21.06
C ILE A 8 -50.22 -4.62 -21.12
N ALA A 9 -50.11 -5.55 -22.05
CA ALA A 9 -48.90 -6.35 -22.23
C ALA A 9 -47.65 -5.49 -22.55
N THR A 10 -47.81 -4.45 -23.38
CA THR A 10 -46.73 -3.54 -23.76
C THR A 10 -46.27 -2.66 -22.60
N VAL A 11 -47.16 -2.23 -21.73
CA VAL A 11 -46.81 -1.41 -20.55
C VAL A 11 -46.09 -2.25 -19.50
N ILE A 12 -46.54 -3.49 -19.25
CA ILE A 12 -45.91 -4.41 -18.31
C ILE A 12 -44.52 -4.79 -18.81
N GLN A 13 -44.34 -5.07 -20.11
CA GLN A 13 -43.05 -5.43 -20.69
C GLN A 13 -42.05 -4.27 -20.65
N ARG A 14 -42.49 -3.04 -20.86
CA ARG A 14 -41.63 -1.84 -20.72
C ARG A 14 -41.25 -1.55 -19.27
N GLY A 15 -42.16 -1.76 -18.31
CA GLY A 15 -41.90 -1.63 -16.89
C GLY A 15 -40.87 -2.67 -16.40
N LEU A 16 -41.03 -3.93 -16.85
CA LEU A 16 -40.11 -5.01 -16.48
C LEU A 16 -38.68 -4.79 -17.07
N LEU A 17 -38.61 -4.30 -18.31
CA LEU A 17 -37.31 -4.00 -18.96
C LEU A 17 -36.60 -2.83 -18.28
N ALA A 18 -37.33 -1.80 -17.84
CA ALA A 18 -36.75 -0.68 -17.08
C ALA A 18 -36.26 -1.10 -15.69
N MET A 19 -36.95 -2.03 -15.05
CA MET A 19 -36.57 -2.54 -13.73
C MET A 19 -35.35 -3.43 -13.80
N VAL A 20 -35.20 -4.25 -14.85
CA VAL A 20 -34.02 -5.08 -15.10
C VAL A 20 -32.81 -4.20 -15.49
N ALA A 21 -33.01 -3.14 -16.27
CA ALA A 21 -31.92 -2.21 -16.62
C ALA A 21 -31.46 -1.40 -15.41
N ALA A 22 -32.33 -1.03 -14.49
CA ALA A 22 -31.98 -0.34 -13.25
C ALA A 22 -31.19 -1.25 -12.29
N MET A 23 -31.38 -2.56 -12.34
CA MET A 23 -30.68 -3.54 -11.49
C MET A 23 -29.27 -3.85 -12.01
N LEU A 24 -28.97 -3.58 -13.30
CA LEU A 24 -27.65 -3.77 -13.92
C LEU A 24 -26.72 -2.56 -13.76
N VAL A 25 -27.20 -1.44 -13.21
CA VAL A 25 -26.43 -0.20 -12.98
C VAL A 25 -26.15 0.01 -11.49
N LEU A 26 -26.21 -1.04 -10.67
CA LEU A 26 -25.55 -0.96 -9.36
C LEU A 26 -24.05 -0.84 -9.63
N PRO A 27 -23.41 0.30 -9.30
CA PRO A 27 -21.96 0.32 -9.28
C PRO A 27 -21.54 -0.77 -8.29
N ALA A 28 -20.74 -1.72 -8.76
CA ALA A 28 -19.94 -2.50 -7.85
C ALA A 28 -19.06 -1.50 -7.11
N ILE A 29 -19.51 -1.06 -5.95
CA ILE A 29 -18.64 -0.47 -4.95
C ILE A 29 -17.72 -1.64 -4.62
N ALA A 30 -16.58 -1.70 -5.34
CA ALA A 30 -15.44 -2.44 -4.87
C ALA A 30 -15.17 -1.81 -3.49
N ALA A 31 -15.57 -2.51 -2.44
CA ALA A 31 -15.05 -2.28 -1.13
C ALA A 31 -13.54 -2.56 -1.29
N GLY A 32 -12.75 -1.51 -1.58
CA GLY A 32 -11.36 -1.52 -1.26
C GLY A 32 -11.34 -1.86 0.23
N GLU A 33 -10.63 -2.90 0.61
CA GLU A 33 -10.33 -3.13 2.01
C GLU A 33 -9.64 -1.85 2.46
N ASP A 34 -10.40 -1.02 3.19
CA ASP A 34 -9.88 0.19 3.78
C ASP A 34 -8.76 -0.25 4.70
N ALA A 35 -7.52 0.03 4.34
CA ALA A 35 -6.41 -0.03 5.26
C ALA A 35 -6.86 0.72 6.51
N LEU A 36 -6.79 0.07 7.66
CA LEU A 36 -7.27 0.64 8.92
C LEU A 36 -6.69 2.06 9.05
N PRO A 37 -7.51 3.12 9.12
CA PRO A 37 -7.01 4.48 9.12
C PRO A 37 -6.08 4.65 10.32
N GLY A 38 -4.79 4.88 10.05
CA GLY A 38 -3.78 5.13 11.07
C GLY A 38 -2.81 3.98 11.37
N THR A 39 -2.87 2.83 10.68
CA THR A 39 -1.89 1.74 10.89
C THR A 39 -0.67 1.96 10.00
N ALA A 40 0.52 2.13 10.58
CA ALA A 40 1.79 2.18 9.87
C ALA A 40 2.35 0.76 9.67
N LEU A 41 3.02 0.51 8.54
CA LEU A 41 3.85 -0.67 8.41
C LEU A 41 5.17 -0.44 9.16
N HIS A 42 5.43 -1.25 10.18
CA HIS A 42 6.66 -1.15 10.98
C HIS A 42 7.67 -2.20 10.49
N LEU A 43 8.82 -1.73 10.04
CA LEU A 43 9.97 -2.55 9.67
C LEU A 43 11.10 -2.29 10.66
N ARG A 44 11.81 -3.35 11.08
CA ARG A 44 12.91 -3.23 12.04
C ARG A 44 14.20 -3.81 11.49
N ILE A 45 15.25 -3.01 11.57
CA ILE A 45 16.64 -3.41 11.27
C ILE A 45 17.42 -3.44 12.58
N ASP A 46 17.87 -4.62 12.96
CA ASP A 46 18.75 -4.85 14.12
C ASP A 46 19.89 -5.77 13.65
N ALA A 47 20.61 -5.30 12.60
CA ALA A 47 21.65 -6.09 11.95
C ALA A 47 22.51 -5.24 11.01
N ALA A 48 23.57 -5.84 10.46
CA ALA A 48 24.33 -5.26 9.37
C ALA A 48 23.50 -5.19 8.07
N ILE A 49 23.73 -4.15 7.28
CA ILE A 49 23.12 -3.99 5.97
C ILE A 49 23.75 -4.96 4.98
N GLY A 50 22.96 -5.91 4.50
CA GLY A 50 23.36 -6.94 3.55
C GLY A 50 22.20 -7.30 2.61
N PRO A 51 22.37 -8.28 1.71
CA PRO A 51 21.33 -8.67 0.76
C PRO A 51 20.00 -9.03 1.42
N ALA A 52 20.02 -9.86 2.45
CA ALA A 52 18.79 -10.25 3.16
C ALA A 52 18.08 -9.06 3.83
N THR A 53 18.84 -8.09 4.35
CA THR A 53 18.27 -6.86 4.90
C THR A 53 17.67 -5.99 3.78
N ALA A 54 18.33 -5.94 2.63
CA ALA A 54 17.81 -5.20 1.48
C ALA A 54 16.51 -5.82 0.97
N ASP A 55 16.49 -7.12 0.76
CA ASP A 55 15.29 -7.85 0.33
C ASP A 55 14.11 -7.61 1.31
N TYR A 56 14.35 -7.76 2.61
CA TYR A 56 13.33 -7.52 3.64
C TYR A 56 12.74 -6.11 3.59
N ILE A 57 13.57 -5.08 3.40
CA ILE A 57 13.08 -3.70 3.32
C ILE A 57 12.33 -3.46 2.02
N LEU A 58 12.86 -3.92 0.89
CA LEU A 58 12.22 -3.75 -0.42
C LEU A 58 10.86 -4.46 -0.49
N ASP A 59 10.78 -5.69 0.00
CA ASP A 59 9.51 -6.44 0.12
C ASP A 59 8.52 -5.71 1.05
N GLY A 60 9.01 -5.11 2.13
CA GLY A 60 8.19 -4.28 3.02
C GLY A 60 7.64 -3.03 2.33
N LEU A 61 8.45 -2.35 1.52
CA LEU A 61 8.00 -1.19 0.74
C LEU A 61 6.94 -1.59 -0.31
N GLU A 62 7.13 -2.72 -0.99
CA GLU A 62 6.15 -3.27 -1.93
C GLU A 62 4.84 -3.64 -1.22
N THR A 63 4.92 -4.29 -0.06
CA THR A 63 3.77 -4.63 0.79
C THR A 63 3.01 -3.38 1.20
N ALA A 64 3.71 -2.30 1.59
CA ALA A 64 3.07 -1.05 1.98
C ALA A 64 2.22 -0.46 0.86
N VAL A 65 2.70 -0.56 -0.39
CA VAL A 65 1.95 -0.11 -1.57
C VAL A 65 0.77 -1.03 -1.85
N ALA A 66 0.99 -2.34 -1.85
CA ALA A 66 -0.01 -3.34 -2.21
C ALA A 66 -1.20 -3.36 -1.24
N GLU A 67 -0.91 -3.19 0.07
CA GLU A 67 -1.92 -3.21 1.13
C GLU A 67 -2.44 -1.83 1.53
N GLY A 68 -1.94 -0.75 0.88
CA GLY A 68 -2.44 0.61 1.08
C GLY A 68 -2.07 1.24 2.43
N TYR A 69 -0.92 0.88 3.01
CA TYR A 69 -0.43 1.53 4.23
C TYR A 69 -0.15 3.01 3.97
N PRO A 70 -0.56 3.91 4.89
CA PRO A 70 -0.33 5.35 4.73
C PRO A 70 1.12 5.77 4.95
N VAL A 71 1.92 4.94 5.64
CA VAL A 71 3.31 5.24 6.00
C VAL A 71 4.06 3.97 6.36
N VAL A 72 5.35 3.92 6.01
CA VAL A 72 6.31 2.92 6.50
C VAL A 72 7.17 3.55 7.59
N VAL A 73 7.30 2.87 8.72
CA VAL A 73 8.18 3.26 9.82
C VAL A 73 9.33 2.29 9.90
N LEU A 74 10.54 2.76 9.65
CA LEU A 74 11.78 1.97 9.67
C LEU A 74 12.55 2.25 10.96
N GLU A 75 12.48 1.34 11.90
CA GLU A 75 13.28 1.35 13.12
C GLU A 75 14.66 0.77 12.84
N MET A 76 15.71 1.45 13.27
CA MET A 76 17.07 1.09 12.89
C MET A 76 18.05 1.03 14.07
N ASP A 77 18.76 -0.08 14.17
CA ASP A 77 20.03 -0.24 14.87
C ASP A 77 21.01 -1.01 13.96
N THR A 78 21.99 -0.30 13.38
CA THR A 78 22.92 -0.93 12.44
C THR A 78 24.34 -0.40 12.56
N PRO A 79 25.34 -1.29 12.51
CA PRO A 79 26.74 -0.90 12.39
C PRO A 79 27.10 -0.40 10.98
N GLY A 80 26.17 -0.47 10.01
CA GLY A 80 26.40 -0.28 8.60
C GLY A 80 26.45 -1.61 7.85
N GLY A 81 27.08 -1.61 6.66
CA GLY A 81 27.17 -2.84 5.86
C GLY A 81 27.58 -2.60 4.41
N LEU A 82 27.11 -3.45 3.51
CA LEU A 82 27.49 -3.45 2.10
C LEU A 82 26.93 -2.25 1.35
N ASP A 83 27.79 -1.58 0.59
CA ASP A 83 27.43 -0.42 -0.24
C ASP A 83 26.36 -0.75 -1.29
N SER A 84 26.44 -1.91 -1.95
CA SER A 84 25.46 -2.33 -2.94
C SER A 84 24.06 -2.46 -2.34
N SER A 85 23.93 -3.17 -1.22
CA SER A 85 22.65 -3.34 -0.52
C SER A 85 22.09 -2.01 -0.02
N MET A 86 22.93 -1.14 0.53
CA MET A 86 22.54 0.22 0.92
C MET A 86 21.97 1.00 -0.25
N ARG A 87 22.64 0.97 -1.41
CA ARG A 87 22.17 1.69 -2.60
C ARG A 87 20.84 1.19 -3.11
N ASP A 88 20.61 -0.11 -3.06
CA ASP A 88 19.34 -0.70 -3.49
C ASP A 88 18.19 -0.28 -2.54
N ILE A 89 18.44 -0.29 -1.23
CA ILE A 89 17.48 0.23 -0.24
C ILE A 89 17.19 1.71 -0.49
N ILE A 90 18.22 2.54 -0.67
CA ILE A 90 18.06 3.98 -0.95
C ILE A 90 17.20 4.22 -2.20
N LYS A 91 17.47 3.48 -3.29
CA LYS A 91 16.64 3.56 -4.50
C LYS A 91 15.18 3.20 -4.22
N GLY A 92 14.94 2.14 -3.44
CA GLY A 92 13.61 1.71 -3.05
C GLY A 92 12.89 2.79 -2.22
N ILE A 93 13.54 3.38 -1.23
CA ILE A 93 12.98 4.47 -0.41
C ILE A 93 12.62 5.67 -1.29
N LEU A 94 13.54 6.14 -2.13
CA LEU A 94 13.31 7.31 -2.99
C LEU A 94 12.26 7.09 -4.07
N ALA A 95 12.05 5.85 -4.50
CA ALA A 95 11.02 5.49 -5.47
C ALA A 95 9.67 5.16 -4.83
N SER A 96 9.61 5.02 -3.51
CA SER A 96 8.38 4.63 -2.81
C SER A 96 7.31 5.72 -2.89
N PRO A 97 6.10 5.41 -3.34
CA PRO A 97 4.95 6.32 -3.27
C PRO A 97 4.40 6.45 -1.83
N VAL A 98 4.76 5.52 -0.94
CA VAL A 98 4.40 5.55 0.48
C VAL A 98 5.52 6.23 1.25
N PRO A 99 5.23 7.25 2.07
CA PRO A 99 6.23 7.93 2.87
C PRO A 99 6.97 6.97 3.80
N VAL A 100 8.29 7.14 3.89
CA VAL A 100 9.16 6.35 4.79
C VAL A 100 9.70 7.27 5.88
N ILE A 101 9.44 6.91 7.12
CA ILE A 101 9.98 7.54 8.32
C ILE A 101 11.05 6.63 8.88
N THR A 102 12.27 7.14 9.10
CA THR A 102 13.33 6.34 9.72
C THR A 102 13.77 6.95 11.03
N TYR A 103 13.87 6.13 12.07
CA TYR A 103 14.37 6.55 13.36
C TYR A 103 15.29 5.51 13.99
N VAL A 104 16.19 5.97 14.85
CA VAL A 104 17.17 5.13 15.53
C VAL A 104 16.67 4.78 16.92
N SER A 105 16.50 3.49 17.19
CA SER A 105 15.92 2.96 18.43
C SER A 105 16.45 1.54 18.69
N PRO A 106 16.52 1.10 19.97
CA PRO A 106 16.28 1.83 21.24
C PRO A 106 17.39 2.80 21.60
N ALA A 107 17.28 3.41 22.78
CA ALA A 107 18.34 4.29 23.29
C ALA A 107 19.70 3.58 23.32
N GLY A 108 20.73 4.19 22.72
CA GLY A 108 22.06 3.60 22.55
C GLY A 108 22.27 2.93 21.18
N SER A 109 21.23 2.74 20.38
CA SER A 109 21.31 2.28 19.02
C SER A 109 22.02 3.28 18.10
N ARG A 110 22.41 2.82 16.92
CA ARG A 110 23.13 3.64 15.94
C ARG A 110 22.66 3.37 14.51
N ALA A 111 22.82 4.37 13.70
CA ALA A 111 22.75 4.26 12.24
C ALA A 111 24.11 4.60 11.66
N ALA A 112 25.07 3.70 11.76
CA ALA A 112 26.43 3.94 11.32
C ALA A 112 26.62 3.65 9.83
N SER A 113 27.55 4.38 9.17
CA SER A 113 27.94 4.14 7.78
C SER A 113 26.73 4.06 6.84
N ALA A 114 26.42 2.88 6.26
CA ALA A 114 25.25 2.66 5.40
C ALA A 114 23.95 3.17 6.04
N GLY A 115 23.75 2.97 7.35
CA GLY A 115 22.58 3.44 8.07
C GLY A 115 22.40 4.96 8.01
N THR A 116 23.50 5.72 8.08
CA THR A 116 23.44 7.18 7.96
C THR A 116 22.89 7.62 6.61
N TYR A 117 23.31 6.99 5.52
CA TYR A 117 22.82 7.32 4.18
C TYR A 117 21.35 6.94 3.99
N MET A 118 20.92 5.84 4.61
CA MET A 118 19.51 5.43 4.59
C MET A 118 18.64 6.42 5.36
N LEU A 119 19.09 6.97 6.49
CA LEU A 119 18.41 8.05 7.20
C LEU A 119 18.22 9.28 6.30
N TYR A 120 19.27 9.71 5.59
CA TYR A 120 19.18 10.86 4.69
C TYR A 120 18.28 10.61 3.46
N ALA A 121 18.10 9.37 3.05
CA ALA A 121 17.22 9.00 1.94
C ALA A 121 15.74 8.93 2.35
N SER A 122 15.46 8.85 3.64
CA SER A 122 14.10 8.78 4.15
C SER A 122 13.36 10.12 3.99
N HIS A 123 12.04 10.06 3.95
CA HIS A 123 11.20 11.25 3.77
C HIS A 123 11.12 12.09 5.05
N ILE A 124 11.28 11.42 6.21
CA ILE A 124 11.30 12.02 7.55
C ILE A 124 12.31 11.25 8.40
#